data_bf5604dee2ce575c6ddbda1c444a087c
#
_entry.id   bf5604dee2ce575c6ddbda1c444a087c
#
_cell.length_a   1.000
_cell.length_b   1.000
_cell.length_c   1.000
_cell.angle_alpha   90.00
_cell.angle_beta   90.00
_cell.angle_gamma   90.00
#
_symmetry.space_group_name_H-M   'P 1'
#
loop_
_entity.id
_entity.type
_entity.pdbx_description
1 polymer ?
#
loop_
_entity_poly.entity_id
_entity_poly.type
_entity_poly.pdbx_seq_one_letter_code
_entity_poly.pdbx_strand_id
1 'polypeptide(L)'
;MKFSFSIVCAVLVLVGCASNGKQIAQVAKPAPDWTQPLSTGGTLTLSSLRGRPVYLNFFATWCPPCKDEAPYINTLQKQYASRGLQVVGIDELESAPQAESFRKQFHLVYPAVVDNGTLQAQYLINGLPVHVFIGRDGVIRKIVAGEMAHAEVLSAVRSIL
;
A
#
# COMPACT_ATOMS: atom_id res chain seq x y z
N MET A 1 -45.40 -51.69 19.24
CA MET A 1 -44.60 -51.32 18.09
C MET A 1 -44.13 -49.92 18.35
N LYS A 2 -42.81 -49.71 18.66
CA LYS A 2 -42.20 -48.39 18.91
C LYS A 2 -41.35 -48.04 17.67
N PHE A 3 -41.76 -47.00 16.90
CA PHE A 3 -40.97 -46.50 15.81
C PHE A 3 -39.99 -45.42 16.33
N SER A 4 -38.71 -45.72 16.26
CA SER A 4 -37.64 -44.80 16.60
C SER A 4 -37.28 -43.97 15.34
N PHE A 5 -37.51 -42.66 15.41
CA PHE A 5 -37.21 -41.75 14.33
C PHE A 5 -35.78 -41.18 14.57
N SER A 6 -34.79 -41.71 13.86
CA SER A 6 -33.44 -41.18 13.87
C SER A 6 -33.36 -39.92 12.99
N ILE A 7 -33.16 -38.78 13.65
CA ILE A 7 -32.88 -37.51 12.95
C ILE A 7 -31.40 -37.50 12.57
N VAL A 8 -31.12 -37.64 11.26
CA VAL A 8 -29.78 -37.44 10.68
C VAL A 8 -29.60 -35.94 10.48
N CYS A 9 -28.79 -35.35 11.33
CA CYS A 9 -28.39 -33.93 11.20
C CYS A 9 -27.32 -33.82 10.10
N ALA A 10 -27.70 -33.37 8.89
CA ALA A 10 -26.79 -33.11 7.81
C ALA A 10 -26.06 -31.80 8.10
N VAL A 11 -24.79 -31.89 8.44
CA VAL A 11 -23.90 -30.73 8.57
C VAL A 11 -23.54 -30.24 7.15
N LEU A 12 -24.16 -29.16 6.73
CA LEU A 12 -23.76 -28.45 5.50
C LEU A 12 -22.43 -27.73 5.77
N VAL A 13 -21.34 -28.29 5.30
CA VAL A 13 -20.04 -27.62 5.24
C VAL A 13 -20.08 -26.61 4.08
N LEU A 14 -20.31 -25.35 4.38
CA LEU A 14 -20.13 -24.26 3.40
C LEU A 14 -18.63 -24.12 3.11
N VAL A 15 -18.17 -24.77 2.04
CA VAL A 15 -16.86 -24.50 1.47
C VAL A 15 -16.94 -23.11 0.83
N GLY A 16 -16.45 -22.10 1.56
CA GLY A 16 -16.29 -20.78 1.05
C GLY A 16 -15.29 -20.80 -0.11
N CYS A 17 -15.78 -20.65 -1.35
CA CYS A 17 -14.91 -20.37 -2.49
C CYS A 17 -14.15 -19.07 -2.24
N ALA A 18 -12.88 -19.17 -1.87
CA ALA A 18 -11.96 -18.04 -1.95
C ALA A 18 -11.84 -17.68 -3.42
N SER A 19 -12.56 -16.63 -3.85
CA SER A 19 -12.41 -16.06 -5.19
C SER A 19 -11.00 -15.45 -5.29
N ASN A 20 -10.12 -16.12 -5.99
CA ASN A 20 -8.78 -15.62 -6.36
C ASN A 20 -8.87 -14.50 -7.43
N GLY A 21 -9.91 -13.69 -7.39
CA GLY A 21 -10.05 -12.49 -8.19
C GLY A 21 -9.01 -11.44 -7.75
N LYS A 22 -8.27 -10.88 -8.69
CA LYS A 22 -7.33 -9.78 -8.43
C LYS A 22 -8.09 -8.65 -7.73
N GLN A 23 -7.82 -8.44 -6.45
CA GLN A 23 -8.50 -7.40 -5.67
C GLN A 23 -8.04 -6.02 -6.15
N ILE A 24 -9.00 -5.16 -6.50
CA ILE A 24 -8.74 -3.76 -6.88
C ILE A 24 -8.83 -2.87 -5.63
N ALA A 25 -7.86 -1.97 -5.48
CA ALA A 25 -7.81 -1.01 -4.39
C ALA A 25 -8.98 -0.02 -4.46
N GLN A 26 -9.70 0.14 -3.34
CA GLN A 26 -10.84 1.06 -3.23
C GLN A 26 -10.84 1.74 -1.87
N VAL A 27 -11.23 3.02 -1.84
CA VAL A 27 -11.45 3.75 -0.58
C VAL A 27 -12.52 3.05 0.27
N ALA A 28 -12.34 3.05 1.58
CA ALA A 28 -13.16 2.36 2.58
C ALA A 28 -13.17 0.82 2.48
N LYS A 29 -12.23 0.23 1.73
CA LYS A 29 -12.01 -1.22 1.67
C LYS A 29 -10.61 -1.56 2.18
N PRO A 30 -10.39 -2.81 2.65
CA PRO A 30 -9.05 -3.29 2.95
C PRO A 30 -8.13 -3.13 1.74
N ALA A 31 -6.91 -2.66 1.97
CA ALA A 31 -5.90 -2.58 0.92
C ALA A 31 -5.58 -3.98 0.41
N PRO A 32 -5.48 -4.18 -0.93
CA PRO A 32 -4.99 -5.43 -1.50
C PRO A 32 -3.63 -5.78 -0.92
N ASP A 33 -3.44 -7.02 -0.48
CA ASP A 33 -2.12 -7.47 -0.03
C ASP A 33 -1.21 -7.75 -1.22
N TRP A 34 0.07 -7.48 -1.04
CA TRP A 34 1.10 -7.70 -2.05
C TRP A 34 2.46 -7.97 -1.41
N THR A 35 3.34 -8.60 -2.19
CA THR A 35 4.77 -8.76 -1.86
C THR A 35 5.57 -8.27 -3.06
N GLN A 36 6.45 -7.30 -2.84
CA GLN A 36 7.30 -6.71 -3.87
C GLN A 36 8.77 -6.69 -3.46
N PRO A 37 9.70 -6.78 -4.42
CA PRO A 37 11.12 -6.66 -4.13
C PRO A 37 11.47 -5.25 -3.65
N LEU A 38 12.30 -5.17 -2.61
CA LEU A 38 12.90 -3.93 -2.14
C LEU A 38 14.04 -3.49 -3.07
N SER A 39 14.22 -2.19 -3.25
CA SER A 39 15.35 -1.62 -4.00
C SER A 39 16.71 -2.00 -3.41
N THR A 40 16.76 -2.31 -2.12
CA THR A 40 17.96 -2.70 -1.37
C THR A 40 18.18 -4.21 -1.30
N GLY A 41 17.31 -5.00 -1.92
CA GLY A 41 17.31 -6.48 -1.82
C GLY A 41 16.35 -7.01 -0.77
N GLY A 42 15.93 -8.26 -0.96
CA GLY A 42 14.84 -8.85 -0.18
C GLY A 42 13.46 -8.40 -0.67
N THR A 43 12.45 -8.59 0.15
CA THR A 43 11.06 -8.28 -0.19
C THR A 43 10.33 -7.56 0.95
N LEU A 44 9.30 -6.80 0.61
CA LEU A 44 8.35 -6.23 1.54
C LEU A 44 6.95 -6.73 1.21
N THR A 45 6.23 -7.17 2.22
CA THR A 45 4.80 -7.55 2.12
C THR A 45 3.95 -6.51 2.85
N LEU A 46 2.87 -6.02 2.23
CA LEU A 46 2.03 -5.00 2.86
C LEU A 46 1.44 -5.49 4.20
N SER A 47 1.02 -6.74 4.28
CA SER A 47 0.46 -7.31 5.52
C SER A 47 1.47 -7.36 6.68
N SER A 48 2.77 -7.28 6.44
CA SER A 48 3.79 -7.15 7.50
C SER A 48 3.73 -5.80 8.22
N LEU A 49 3.05 -4.81 7.64
CA LEU A 49 2.86 -3.47 8.19
C LEU A 49 1.52 -3.30 8.93
N ARG A 50 0.75 -4.37 9.11
CA ARG A 50 -0.54 -4.31 9.84
C ARG A 50 -0.38 -3.72 11.24
N GLY A 51 -1.39 -2.96 11.68
CA GLY A 51 -1.37 -2.24 12.95
C GLY A 51 -0.64 -0.90 12.88
N ARG A 52 -0.01 -0.58 11.76
CA ARG A 52 0.64 0.71 11.50
C ARG A 52 -0.15 1.53 10.49
N PRO A 53 -0.17 2.86 10.60
CA PRO A 53 -0.63 3.71 9.51
C PRO A 53 0.38 3.65 8.37
N VAL A 54 -0.10 3.39 7.14
CA VAL A 54 0.77 3.23 5.96
C VAL A 54 0.43 4.30 4.92
N TYR A 55 1.46 4.91 4.36
CA TYR A 55 1.36 5.81 3.22
C TYR A 55 2.16 5.24 2.07
N LEU A 56 1.47 4.78 0.99
CA LEU A 56 2.11 4.35 -0.25
C LEU A 56 2.21 5.55 -1.19
N ASN A 57 3.42 5.82 -1.67
CA ASN A 57 3.69 6.86 -2.66
C ASN A 57 4.22 6.21 -3.94
N PHE A 58 3.38 6.19 -4.98
CA PHE A 58 3.77 5.70 -6.31
C PHE A 58 4.53 6.78 -7.05
N PHE A 59 5.71 6.45 -7.55
CA PHE A 59 6.63 7.38 -8.19
C PHE A 59 7.41 6.70 -9.32
N ALA A 60 8.14 7.51 -10.09
CA ALA A 60 9.21 7.05 -10.98
C ALA A 60 10.35 8.07 -10.98
N THR A 61 11.56 7.63 -11.34
CA THR A 61 12.75 8.49 -11.34
C THR A 61 12.69 9.61 -12.37
N TRP A 62 11.90 9.44 -13.43
CA TRP A 62 11.68 10.41 -14.49
C TRP A 62 10.52 11.38 -14.23
N CYS A 63 9.76 11.21 -13.14
CA CYS A 63 8.56 11.99 -12.81
C CYS A 63 8.96 13.29 -12.08
N PRO A 64 8.82 14.50 -12.68
CA PRO A 64 9.22 15.76 -12.04
C PRO A 64 8.46 16.05 -10.73
N PRO A 65 7.09 16.01 -10.68
CA PRO A 65 6.39 16.28 -9.41
C PRO A 65 6.73 15.27 -8.31
N CYS A 66 7.04 14.02 -8.66
CA CYS A 66 7.48 13.03 -7.68
C CYS A 66 8.80 13.44 -6.99
N LYS A 67 9.71 14.07 -7.75
CA LYS A 67 10.98 14.61 -7.23
C LYS A 67 10.74 15.78 -6.29
N ASP A 68 9.79 16.65 -6.63
CA ASP A 68 9.47 17.85 -5.86
C ASP A 68 8.83 17.49 -4.52
N GLU A 69 8.01 16.43 -4.48
CA GLU A 69 7.34 15.98 -3.26
C GLU A 69 8.22 15.12 -2.34
N ALA A 70 9.20 14.38 -2.88
CA ALA A 70 9.98 13.40 -2.14
C ALA A 70 10.64 13.95 -0.86
N PRO A 71 11.25 15.16 -0.82
CA PRO A 71 11.84 15.72 0.39
C PRO A 71 10.79 15.98 1.48
N TYR A 72 9.59 16.43 1.10
CA TYR A 72 8.52 16.69 2.07
C TYR A 72 7.96 15.39 2.64
N ILE A 73 7.70 14.39 1.81
CA ILE A 73 7.26 13.05 2.24
C ILE A 73 8.28 12.44 3.21
N ASN A 74 9.58 12.60 2.92
CA ASN A 74 10.66 12.16 3.79
C ASN A 74 10.63 12.87 5.16
N THR A 75 10.30 14.16 5.18
CA THR A 75 10.12 14.92 6.43
C THR A 75 8.95 14.37 7.25
N LEU A 76 7.83 14.04 6.61
CA LEU A 76 6.68 13.45 7.28
C LEU A 76 6.99 12.07 7.87
N GLN A 77 7.73 11.22 7.13
CA GLN A 77 8.19 9.93 7.66
C GLN A 77 9.01 10.12 8.95
N LYS A 78 9.98 11.04 8.94
CA LYS A 78 10.81 11.34 10.13
C LYS A 78 9.96 11.87 11.29
N GLN A 79 9.07 12.82 11.02
CA GLN A 79 8.25 13.48 12.03
C GLN A 79 7.26 12.53 12.71
N TYR A 80 6.67 11.60 11.97
CA TYR A 80 5.62 10.71 12.46
C TYR A 80 6.07 9.27 12.68
N ALA A 81 7.36 8.96 12.55
CA ALA A 81 7.93 7.64 12.81
C ALA A 81 7.59 7.13 14.23
N SER A 82 7.70 7.99 15.25
CA SER A 82 7.36 7.66 16.64
C SER A 82 5.87 7.36 16.84
N ARG A 83 5.01 7.84 15.95
CA ARG A 83 3.58 7.54 15.92
C ARG A 83 3.26 6.31 15.06
N GLY A 84 4.28 5.63 14.55
CA GLY A 84 4.19 4.38 13.80
C GLY A 84 3.98 4.55 12.30
N LEU A 85 4.01 5.79 11.75
CA LEU A 85 3.87 5.99 10.29
C LEU A 85 4.91 5.17 9.53
N GLN A 86 4.45 4.48 8.51
CA GLN A 86 5.26 3.78 7.52
C GLN A 86 4.97 4.33 6.14
N VAL A 87 5.90 5.10 5.60
CA VAL A 87 5.90 5.46 4.18
C VAL A 87 6.58 4.34 3.40
N VAL A 88 6.03 3.98 2.25
CA VAL A 88 6.64 3.06 1.28
C VAL A 88 6.57 3.71 -0.09
N GLY A 89 7.72 3.92 -0.71
CA GLY A 89 7.80 4.31 -2.12
C GLY A 89 7.51 3.09 -3.01
N ILE A 90 6.68 3.27 -4.02
CA ILE A 90 6.41 2.24 -5.04
C ILE A 90 6.99 2.78 -6.35
N ASP A 91 8.09 2.21 -6.79
CA ASP A 91 8.73 2.58 -8.06
C ASP A 91 8.06 1.85 -9.21
N GLU A 92 7.48 2.61 -10.11
CA GLU A 92 6.63 2.12 -11.20
C GLU A 92 7.46 1.71 -12.42
N LEU A 93 7.50 0.39 -12.69
CA LEU A 93 8.04 -0.19 -13.93
C LEU A 93 9.53 0.14 -14.21
N GLU A 94 10.29 0.45 -13.18
CA GLU A 94 11.72 0.68 -13.28
C GLU A 94 12.52 -0.48 -12.66
N SER A 95 13.80 -0.31 -12.44
CA SER A 95 14.68 -1.32 -11.85
C SER A 95 15.06 -0.98 -10.41
N ALA A 96 15.42 -1.99 -9.63
CA ALA A 96 15.89 -1.77 -8.26
C ALA A 96 17.07 -0.78 -8.15
N PRO A 97 18.07 -0.76 -9.07
CA PRO A 97 19.10 0.28 -9.08
C PRO A 97 18.56 1.70 -9.30
N GLN A 98 17.52 1.88 -10.13
CA GLN A 98 16.90 3.19 -10.37
C GLN A 98 16.16 3.66 -9.12
N ALA A 99 15.30 2.80 -8.54
CA ALA A 99 14.61 3.10 -7.28
C ALA A 99 15.60 3.43 -6.15
N GLU A 100 16.69 2.69 -6.03
CA GLU A 100 17.72 2.94 -5.02
C GLU A 100 18.51 4.24 -5.29
N SER A 101 18.74 4.58 -6.56
CA SER A 101 19.36 5.86 -6.95
C SER A 101 18.47 7.03 -6.52
N PHE A 102 17.16 6.95 -6.77
CA PHE A 102 16.20 7.95 -6.33
C PHE A 102 16.19 8.09 -4.80
N ARG A 103 16.13 6.95 -4.08
CA ARG A 103 16.15 6.94 -2.62
C ARG A 103 17.42 7.62 -2.06
N LYS A 104 18.58 7.36 -2.65
CA LYS A 104 19.85 8.00 -2.27
C LYS A 104 19.87 9.49 -2.61
N GLN A 105 19.43 9.87 -3.79
CA GLN A 105 19.42 11.26 -4.28
C GLN A 105 18.61 12.16 -3.33
N PHE A 106 17.46 11.70 -2.84
CA PHE A 106 16.58 12.47 -1.97
C PHE A 106 16.76 12.13 -0.48
N HIS A 107 17.78 11.32 -0.12
CA HIS A 107 18.08 10.89 1.26
C HIS A 107 16.86 10.30 1.98
N LEU A 108 16.04 9.51 1.25
CA LEU A 108 14.82 8.95 1.80
C LEU A 108 15.11 7.92 2.88
N VAL A 109 14.47 8.09 4.04
CA VAL A 109 14.61 7.17 5.19
C VAL A 109 13.58 6.04 5.18
N TYR A 110 12.66 6.05 4.22
CA TYR A 110 11.67 5.00 4.01
C TYR A 110 12.08 4.06 2.87
N PRO A 111 11.60 2.81 2.87
CA PRO A 111 11.89 1.83 1.84
C PRO A 111 11.24 2.19 0.51
N ALA A 112 11.87 1.78 -0.58
CA ALA A 112 11.27 1.74 -1.91
C ALA A 112 11.17 0.28 -2.38
N VAL A 113 10.01 -0.10 -2.91
CA VAL A 113 9.80 -1.37 -3.61
C VAL A 113 9.65 -1.11 -5.11
N VAL A 114 9.95 -2.12 -5.90
CA VAL A 114 9.87 -2.06 -7.37
C VAL A 114 8.64 -2.81 -7.82
N ASP A 115 7.73 -2.12 -8.54
CA ASP A 115 6.56 -2.75 -9.12
C ASP A 115 6.82 -3.20 -10.57
N ASN A 116 6.37 -4.39 -10.89
CA ASN A 116 6.41 -4.97 -12.24
C ASN A 116 5.09 -4.79 -13.01
N GLY A 117 4.24 -3.83 -12.60
CA GLY A 117 2.91 -3.59 -13.15
C GLY A 117 1.78 -4.29 -12.38
N THR A 118 2.11 -5.08 -11.36
CA THR A 118 1.09 -5.73 -10.52
C THR A 118 0.33 -4.73 -9.67
N LEU A 119 1.04 -3.84 -8.97
CA LEU A 119 0.44 -2.79 -8.15
C LEU A 119 -0.19 -1.71 -9.01
N GLN A 120 0.47 -1.34 -10.12
CA GLN A 120 -0.11 -0.44 -11.12
C GLN A 120 -1.53 -0.88 -11.50
N ALA A 121 -1.72 -2.16 -11.79
CA ALA A 121 -3.04 -2.68 -12.15
C ALA A 121 -3.99 -2.79 -10.95
N GLN A 122 -3.51 -3.13 -9.74
CA GLN A 122 -4.35 -3.23 -8.54
C GLN A 122 -4.84 -1.86 -8.05
N TYR A 123 -4.01 -0.84 -8.15
CA TYR A 123 -4.32 0.51 -7.70
C TYR A 123 -4.80 1.42 -8.83
N LEU A 124 -4.97 0.88 -10.07
CA LEU A 124 -5.43 1.58 -11.28
C LEU A 124 -4.58 2.83 -11.58
N ILE A 125 -3.26 2.68 -11.49
CA ILE A 125 -2.31 3.77 -11.71
C ILE A 125 -2.24 4.09 -13.21
N ASN A 126 -2.67 5.29 -13.58
CA ASN A 126 -2.67 5.78 -14.96
C ASN A 126 -1.76 7.00 -15.16
N GLY A 127 -1.07 7.43 -14.10
CA GLY A 127 -0.16 8.57 -14.08
C GLY A 127 0.44 8.74 -12.70
N LEU A 128 1.50 9.55 -12.59
CA LEU A 128 2.27 9.72 -11.36
C LEU A 128 2.34 11.22 -10.97
N PRO A 129 2.48 11.51 -9.66
CA PRO A 129 2.45 10.59 -8.54
C PRO A 129 1.05 10.06 -8.20
N VAL A 130 0.98 8.97 -7.40
CA VAL A 130 -0.27 8.55 -6.75
C VAL A 130 -0.01 8.29 -5.27
N HIS A 131 -0.95 8.69 -4.45
CA HIS A 131 -0.86 8.64 -2.99
C HIS A 131 -1.98 7.77 -2.43
N VAL A 132 -1.62 6.78 -1.60
CA VAL A 132 -2.59 5.89 -0.93
C VAL A 132 -2.36 5.94 0.57
N PHE A 133 -3.38 6.31 1.31
CA PHE A 133 -3.35 6.43 2.76
C PHE A 133 -4.18 5.31 3.40
N ILE A 134 -3.53 4.48 4.23
CA ILE A 134 -4.08 3.27 4.83
C ILE A 134 -4.04 3.41 6.35
N GLY A 135 -5.18 3.22 6.99
CA GLY A 135 -5.28 3.24 8.45
C GLY A 135 -4.66 2.02 9.11
N ARG A 136 -4.49 2.05 10.44
CA ARG A 136 -3.96 0.93 11.23
C ARG A 136 -4.73 -0.37 11.08
N ASP A 137 -6.01 -0.30 10.76
CA ASP A 137 -6.91 -1.42 10.47
C ASP A 137 -6.70 -2.03 9.06
N GLY A 138 -5.76 -1.47 8.27
CA GLY A 138 -5.48 -1.89 6.90
C GLY A 138 -6.49 -1.39 5.87
N VAL A 139 -7.42 -0.50 6.25
CA VAL A 139 -8.43 0.05 5.35
C VAL A 139 -7.91 1.32 4.67
N ILE A 140 -8.10 1.41 3.36
CA ILE A 140 -7.74 2.61 2.58
C ILE A 140 -8.66 3.77 2.97
N ARG A 141 -8.07 4.88 3.43
CA ARG A 141 -8.78 6.11 3.77
C ARG A 141 -8.86 7.09 2.60
N LYS A 142 -7.83 7.13 1.78
CA LYS A 142 -7.74 8.06 0.64
C LYS A 142 -6.85 7.52 -0.45
N ILE A 143 -7.21 7.77 -1.71
CA ILE A 143 -6.38 7.59 -2.90
C ILE A 143 -6.44 8.90 -3.66
N VAL A 144 -5.29 9.45 -4.03
CA VAL A 144 -5.18 10.68 -4.83
C VAL A 144 -4.21 10.44 -5.98
N ALA A 145 -4.65 10.73 -7.20
CA ALA A 145 -3.80 10.75 -8.38
C ALA A 145 -3.39 12.20 -8.69
N GLY A 146 -2.10 12.38 -9.00
CA GLY A 146 -1.50 13.69 -9.24
C GLY A 146 -0.87 14.30 -7.98
N GLU A 147 -0.16 15.40 -8.20
CA GLU A 147 0.52 16.16 -7.16
C GLU A 147 -0.43 16.63 -6.06
N MET A 148 0.04 16.61 -4.82
CA MET A 148 -0.69 17.10 -3.65
C MET A 148 0.04 18.28 -3.01
N ALA A 149 -0.70 19.33 -2.64
CA ALA A 149 -0.14 20.38 -1.79
C ALA A 149 0.33 19.81 -0.43
N HIS A 150 1.41 20.35 0.13
CA HIS A 150 1.98 19.89 1.42
C HIS A 150 0.94 19.80 2.54
N ALA A 151 0.03 20.78 2.62
CA ALA A 151 -1.04 20.80 3.62
C ALA A 151 -2.04 19.63 3.45
N GLU A 152 -2.30 19.23 2.20
CA GLU A 152 -3.20 18.12 1.90
C GLU A 152 -2.57 16.77 2.25
N VAL A 153 -1.26 16.58 1.90
CA VAL A 153 -0.51 15.38 2.30
C VAL A 153 -0.47 15.26 3.82
N LEU A 154 -0.16 16.37 4.51
CA LEU A 154 -0.14 16.41 5.99
C LEU A 154 -1.50 16.05 6.59
N SER A 155 -2.58 16.61 6.06
CA SER A 155 -3.95 16.31 6.50
C SER A 155 -4.28 14.83 6.31
N ALA A 156 -3.95 14.27 5.15
CA ALA A 156 -4.17 12.85 4.85
C ALA A 156 -3.32 11.93 5.75
N VAL A 157 -2.05 12.25 6.00
CA VAL A 157 -1.21 11.51 6.95
C VAL A 157 -1.82 11.55 8.35
N ARG A 158 -2.26 12.72 8.83
CA ARG A 158 -2.89 12.85 10.16
C ARG A 158 -4.16 12.02 10.29
N SER A 159 -4.91 11.85 9.21
CA SER A 159 -6.18 11.09 9.22
C SER A 159 -5.98 9.58 9.39
N ILE A 160 -4.77 9.06 9.19
CA ILE A 160 -4.45 7.63 9.34
C ILE A 160 -3.68 7.31 10.63
N LEU A 161 -3.18 8.31 11.37
CA LEU A 161 -2.39 8.17 12.59
C LEU A 161 -3.28 7.84 13.80
#